data_b9b49a27b11ccbff69b2f835dd5f9644
#
_entry.id   b9b49a27b11ccbff69b2f835dd5f9644
#
_cell.length_a   1.000
_cell.length_b   1.000
_cell.length_c   1.000
_cell.angle_alpha   90.00
_cell.angle_beta   90.00
_cell.angle_gamma   90.00
#
_symmetry.space_group_name_H-M   'P 1'
#
loop_
_entity.id
_entity.type
_entity.pdbx_description
1 polymer ?
#
loop_
_entity_poly.entity_id
_entity_poly.type
_entity_poly.pdbx_seq_one_letter_code
_entity_poly.pdbx_strand_id
1 'polypeptide(L)' 'FYFCKLFKKATGVNFTEYVARVRIEKAKDLLLNPNLRISEIAYEVGFQSLTHFNRVFKKILGQSPTQYRAALPGHS' A
#
# COMPACT_ATOMS: atom_id res chain seq x y z
N PHE A 1 -8.09 -9.17 -14.34
CA PHE A 1 -8.37 -10.43 -14.25
C PHE A 1 -9.81 -10.67 -13.75
N TYR A 2 -10.23 -11.87 -13.73
CA TYR A 2 -11.63 -12.18 -13.48
C TYR A 2 -12.17 -11.57 -12.19
N PHE A 3 -11.46 -11.72 -11.11
CA PHE A 3 -11.89 -11.19 -9.83
C PHE A 3 -12.00 -9.66 -9.87
N CYS A 4 -11.05 -9.01 -10.47
CA CYS A 4 -11.07 -7.55 -10.57
C CYS A 4 -12.24 -7.07 -11.42
N LYS A 5 -12.54 -7.80 -12.47
CA LYS A 5 -13.64 -7.45 -13.34
C LYS A 5 -14.97 -7.56 -12.61
N LEU A 6 -15.14 -8.61 -11.84
CA LEU A 6 -16.34 -8.81 -11.07
C LEU A 6 -16.47 -7.74 -9.98
N PHE A 7 -15.37 -7.45 -9.32
CA PHE A 7 -15.33 -6.46 -8.27
C PHE A 7 -15.78 -5.09 -8.80
N LYS A 8 -15.21 -4.68 -9.91
CA LYS A 8 -15.52 -3.40 -10.50
C LYS A 8 -17.01 -3.31 -10.87
N LYS A 9 -17.53 -4.39 -11.42
CA LYS A 9 -18.92 -4.42 -11.84
C LYS A 9 -19.85 -4.32 -10.64
N ALA A 10 -19.50 -4.99 -9.57
CA ALA A 10 -20.36 -5.03 -8.40
C ALA A 10 -20.32 -3.75 -7.57
N THR A 11 -19.16 -3.11 -7.49
CA THR A 11 -18.96 -1.97 -6.60
C THR A 11 -18.82 -0.64 -7.32
N GLY A 12 -18.50 -0.68 -8.60
CA GLY A 12 -18.23 0.54 -9.35
C GLY A 12 -16.87 1.16 -9.04
N VAL A 13 -16.04 0.46 -8.29
CA VAL A 13 -14.71 0.97 -7.94
C VAL A 13 -13.81 0.93 -9.15
N ASN A 14 -13.00 1.98 -9.29
CA ASN A 14 -12.04 2.10 -10.37
C ASN A 14 -10.97 1.02 -10.25
N PHE A 15 -10.63 0.39 -11.38
CA PHE A 15 -9.61 -0.66 -11.36
C PHE A 15 -8.27 -0.16 -10.83
N THR A 16 -7.86 1.05 -11.22
CA THR A 16 -6.61 1.63 -10.74
C THR A 16 -6.62 1.78 -9.23
N GLU A 17 -7.76 2.21 -8.70
CA GLU A 17 -7.89 2.39 -7.26
C GLU A 17 -7.84 1.04 -6.54
N TYR A 18 -8.46 0.03 -7.14
CA TYR A 18 -8.42 -1.31 -6.56
C TYR A 18 -6.99 -1.84 -6.50
N VAL A 19 -6.24 -1.66 -7.59
CA VAL A 19 -4.85 -2.11 -7.63
C VAL A 19 -4.02 -1.38 -6.59
N ALA A 20 -4.26 -0.09 -6.43
CA ALA A 20 -3.53 0.69 -5.42
C ALA A 20 -3.79 0.15 -4.03
N ARG A 21 -5.03 -0.19 -3.73
CA ARG A 21 -5.37 -0.74 -2.41
C ARG A 21 -4.68 -2.07 -2.17
N VAL A 22 -4.64 -2.93 -3.18
CA VAL A 22 -3.97 -4.22 -3.07
C VAL A 22 -2.48 -4.02 -2.79
N ARG A 23 -1.87 -3.07 -3.50
CA ARG A 23 -0.45 -2.78 -3.28
C ARG A 23 -0.19 -2.25 -1.88
N ILE A 24 -1.08 -1.40 -1.38
CA ILE A 24 -0.93 -0.86 -0.03
C ILE A 24 -1.09 -1.95 1.02
N GLU A 25 -2.02 -2.87 0.82
CA GLU A 25 -2.19 -3.98 1.75
C GLU A 25 -0.91 -4.81 1.83
N LYS A 26 -0.30 -5.06 0.68
CA LYS A 26 0.95 -5.80 0.66
C LYS A 26 2.06 -5.00 1.34
N ALA A 27 2.07 -3.69 1.14
CA ALA A 27 3.06 -2.84 1.77
C ALA A 27 2.94 -2.89 3.30
N LYS A 28 1.72 -2.97 3.81
CA LYS A 28 1.52 -3.07 5.25
C LYS A 28 2.21 -4.30 5.82
N ASP A 29 2.11 -5.42 5.12
CA ASP A 29 2.77 -6.64 5.55
C ASP A 29 4.28 -6.47 5.52
N LEU A 30 4.80 -5.84 4.49
CA LEU A 30 6.25 -5.63 4.37
C LEU A 30 6.77 -4.66 5.42
N LEU A 31 5.93 -3.72 5.84
CA LEU A 31 6.32 -2.76 6.87
C LEU A 31 6.55 -3.42 8.22
N LEU A 32 6.03 -4.62 8.43
CA LEU A 32 6.28 -5.37 9.66
C LEU A 32 7.73 -5.83 9.75
N ASN A 33 8.42 -5.88 8.63
CA ASN A 33 9.82 -6.30 8.59
C ASN A 33 10.73 -5.08 8.79
N PRO A 34 11.41 -4.97 9.94
CA PRO A 34 12.25 -3.80 10.23
C PRO A 34 13.49 -3.71 9.35
N ASN A 35 13.84 -4.78 8.66
CA ASN A 35 15.00 -4.80 7.78
C ASN A 35 14.72 -4.14 6.44
N LEU A 36 13.47 -3.96 6.09
CA LEU A 36 13.11 -3.35 4.83
C LEU A 36 12.89 -1.86 4.99
N ARG A 37 13.43 -1.10 4.06
CA ARG A 37 13.24 0.34 4.06
C ARG A 37 11.94 0.68 3.34
N ILE A 38 11.37 1.82 3.68
CA ILE A 38 10.11 2.23 3.07
C ILE A 38 10.26 2.38 1.56
N SER A 39 11.39 2.91 1.09
CA SER A 39 11.60 3.03 -0.34
C SER A 39 11.68 1.66 -1.01
N GLU A 40 12.30 0.71 -0.37
CA GLU A 40 12.38 -0.65 -0.90
C GLU A 40 10.99 -1.26 -1.00
N ILE A 41 10.18 -1.05 0.02
CA ILE A 41 8.82 -1.55 0.03
C ILE A 41 8.01 -0.94 -1.10
N ALA A 42 8.17 0.36 -1.33
CA ALA A 42 7.45 1.04 -2.39
C ALA A 42 7.70 0.39 -3.74
N TYR A 43 8.96 0.12 -4.04
CA TYR A 43 9.29 -0.51 -5.32
C TYR A 43 8.88 -1.97 -5.36
N GLU A 44 8.99 -2.64 -4.23
CA GLU A 44 8.63 -4.06 -4.16
C GLU A 44 7.15 -4.29 -4.48
N VAL A 45 6.28 -3.41 -3.99
CA VAL A 45 4.86 -3.59 -4.22
C VAL A 45 4.39 -3.01 -5.56
N GLY A 46 5.30 -2.37 -6.31
CA GLY A 46 4.98 -1.95 -7.67
C GLY A 46 4.82 -0.47 -7.91
N PHE A 47 5.14 0.36 -6.94
CA PHE A 47 5.10 1.81 -7.16
C PHE A 47 6.36 2.27 -7.87
N GLN A 48 6.21 3.29 -8.70
CA GLN A 48 7.32 3.79 -9.49
C GLN A 48 8.20 4.77 -8.72
N SER A 49 7.64 5.40 -7.70
CA SER A 49 8.42 6.35 -6.91
C SER A 49 7.93 6.33 -5.47
N LEU A 50 8.84 6.71 -4.58
CA LEU A 50 8.52 6.80 -3.17
C LEU A 50 7.46 7.87 -2.91
N THR A 51 7.53 8.98 -3.61
CA THR A 51 6.57 10.06 -3.44
C THR A 51 5.16 9.59 -3.76
N HIS A 52 5.01 8.84 -4.84
CA HIS A 52 3.71 8.32 -5.22
C HIS A 52 3.20 7.33 -4.18
N PHE A 53 4.10 6.47 -3.72
CA PHE A 53 3.76 5.50 -2.68
C PHE A 53 3.26 6.20 -1.41
N ASN A 54 3.99 7.21 -0.96
CA ASN A 54 3.61 7.95 0.24
C ASN A 54 2.23 8.58 0.09
N ARG A 55 1.97 9.16 -1.07
CA ARG A 55 0.69 9.83 -1.33
C ARG A 55 -0.46 8.83 -1.27
N VAL A 56 -0.31 7.71 -1.97
CA VAL A 56 -1.37 6.70 -2.02
C VAL A 56 -1.57 6.07 -0.64
N PHE A 57 -0.48 5.77 0.04
CA PHE A 57 -0.54 5.18 1.36
C PHE A 57 -1.32 6.08 2.32
N LYS A 58 -0.99 7.36 2.34
CA LYS A 58 -1.67 8.32 3.20
C LYS A 58 -3.13 8.47 2.81
N LYS A 59 -3.42 8.44 1.52
CA LYS A 59 -4.79 8.57 1.04
C LYS A 59 -5.65 7.41 1.53
N ILE A 60 -5.11 6.21 1.52
CA ILE A 60 -5.88 5.02 1.88
C ILE A 60 -5.94 4.81 3.38
N LEU A 61 -4.83 4.99 4.07
CA LEU A 61 -4.74 4.70 5.50
C LEU A 61 -4.83 5.91 6.40
N GLY A 62 -4.72 7.12 5.83
CA GLY A 62 -4.80 8.33 6.62
C GLY A 62 -3.50 8.73 7.30
N GLN A 63 -2.43 7.97 7.08
CA GLN A 63 -1.14 8.28 7.67
C GLN A 63 -0.03 7.81 6.76
N SER A 64 1.14 8.40 6.91
CA SER A 64 2.27 8.06 6.06
C SER A 64 2.82 6.68 6.43
N PRO A 65 3.58 6.05 5.52
CA PRO A 65 4.20 4.76 5.84
C PRO A 65 5.12 4.84 7.05
N THR A 66 5.83 5.95 7.20
CA THR A 66 6.70 6.13 8.34
C THR A 66 5.92 6.16 9.65
N GLN A 67 4.81 6.90 9.65
CA GLN A 67 3.96 6.96 10.83
C GLN A 67 3.34 5.60 11.13
N TYR A 68 2.92 4.91 10.10
CA TYR A 68 2.32 3.59 10.27
C TYR A 68 3.32 2.63 10.91
N ARG A 69 4.55 2.61 10.40
CA ARG A 69 5.58 1.73 10.94
C ARG A 69 5.90 2.07 12.39
N ALA A 70 5.98 3.36 12.70
CA ALA A 70 6.30 3.80 14.05
C ALA A 70 5.24 3.39 15.06
N ALA A 71 4.01 3.22 14.59
CA ALA A 71 2.90 2.84 15.46
C ALA A 71 2.75 1.33 15.61
N LEU A 72 3.52 0.54 14.88
CA LEU A 72 3.40 -0.91 14.95
C LEU A 72 3.98 -1.45 16.25
N PRO A 73 3.31 -2.45 16.85
CA PRO A 73 3.85 -3.11 18.04
C PRO A 73 5.14 -3.84 17.68
N GLY A 74 6.09 -3.81 18.56
CA GLY A 74 7.35 -4.48 18.33
C GLY A 74 8.37 -3.67 17.56
N HIS A 75 7.97 -2.51 17.06
CA HIS A 75 8.91 -1.59 16.42
C HIS A 75 9.62 -0.79 17.49
N SER A 76 10.89 -0.73 17.45
CA SER A 76 11.60 0.01 18.49
C SER A 76 12.74 0.82 17.96
#